data_876ff47b15076d42408b7cfc44732edf
#
_entry.id   876ff47b15076d42408b7cfc44732edf
#
_cell.length_a   1.000
_cell.length_b   1.000
_cell.length_c   1.000
_cell.angle_alpha   90.00
_cell.angle_beta   90.00
_cell.angle_gamma   90.00
#
_symmetry.space_group_name_H-M   'P 1'
#
loop_
_entity.id
_entity.type
_entity.pdbx_description
1 polymer ?
#
loop_
_entity_poly.entity_id
_entity_poly.type
_entity_poly.pdbx_seq_one_letter_code
_entity_poly.pdbx_strand_id
1 'polypeptide(L)'
;MSQVPHSETDSNARVATAQDAPPDSELTELLQGVSTIAVIGASTREGRPANYVPAYLAGRGIDVVGVNPAAAGETLFGNAVVGTLAELEQPVDLVNVFRRNDDIPGHLGDILALDPKPRAVWIQLGLRHDETAEALRAEGITVVQDRCLMVEHRRLLGQAQSE
;
A
#
# COMPACT_ATOMS: atom_id res chain seq x y z
N MET A 1 -19.69 27.85 -17.44
CA MET A 1 -19.20 27.71 -17.31
C MET A 1 -18.85 27.44 -17.07
N SER A 2 -18.73 27.15 -17.04
CA SER A 2 -18.03 26.82 -16.71
C SER A 2 -17.80 26.25 -16.58
N GLN A 3 -17.68 25.69 -16.37
CA GLN A 3 -17.16 25.11 -16.09
C GLN A 3 -16.93 24.42 -15.98
N VAL A 4 -17.12 24.10 -16.02
CA VAL A 4 -16.59 23.33 -15.79
C VAL A 4 -16.46 22.63 -15.96
N PRO A 5 -16.41 22.55 -16.13
CA PRO A 5 -15.98 21.78 -16.10
C PRO A 5 -15.77 21.09 -16.25
N HIS A 6 -15.64 20.78 -16.25
CA HIS A 6 -15.10 20.09 -16.24
C HIS A 6 -14.95 19.41 -15.90
N SER A 7 -15.16 19.31 -15.87
CA SER A 7 -14.83 18.69 -15.35
C SER A 7 -15.11 17.88 -15.21
N GLU A 8 -15.14 17.38 -15.14
CA GLU A 8 -15.18 16.51 -14.90
C GLU A 8 -15.16 15.57 -15.37
N THR A 9 -15.33 15.37 -15.99
CA THR A 9 -15.07 14.54 -16.38
C THR A 9 -14.34 14.11 -16.82
N ASP A 10 -13.90 14.17 -17.18
CA ASP A 10 -12.99 13.80 -17.43
C ASP A 10 -12.36 13.45 -16.80
N SER A 11 -12.54 13.42 -16.34
CA SER A 11 -11.89 13.11 -15.57
C SER A 11 -11.69 11.99 -15.17
N ASN A 12 -11.72 11.33 -15.46
CA ASN A 12 -11.42 10.29 -15.20
C ASN A 12 -10.47 9.69 -15.47
N ALA A 13 -10.47 9.68 -16.18
CA ALA A 13 -9.48 9.02 -16.40
C ALA A 13 -8.24 9.43 -16.11
N ARG A 14 -8.02 9.65 -16.17
CA ARG A 14 -7.17 10.02 -15.92
C ARG A 14 -6.55 10.26 -15.14
N VAL A 15 -6.69 9.86 -15.01
CA VAL A 15 -6.04 10.52 -14.32
C VAL A 15 -5.62 9.99 -13.13
N ALA A 16 -4.55 9.20 -13.06
CA ALA A 16 -3.89 9.10 -11.83
C ALA A 16 -3.74 10.49 -11.37
N THR A 17 -4.56 10.85 -10.54
CA THR A 17 -4.66 12.23 -10.18
C THR A 17 -3.94 12.44 -8.89
N ALA A 18 -3.85 13.67 -8.49
CA ALA A 18 -3.38 14.02 -7.17
C ALA A 18 -4.20 13.33 -6.09
N GLN A 19 -5.41 12.87 -6.43
CA GLN A 19 -6.23 12.14 -5.48
C GLN A 19 -5.75 10.72 -5.27
N ASP A 20 -5.02 10.15 -6.22
CA ASP A 20 -4.56 8.77 -6.12
C ASP A 20 -3.18 8.66 -5.51
N ALA A 21 -2.40 9.71 -5.53
CA ALA A 21 -1.06 9.69 -4.97
C ALA A 21 -0.54 11.11 -4.79
N PRO A 22 0.35 11.34 -3.83
CA PRO A 22 1.03 12.62 -3.72
C PRO A 22 2.01 12.82 -4.87
N PRO A 23 2.53 14.04 -5.05
CA PRO A 23 3.55 14.29 -6.07
C PRO A 23 4.77 13.39 -5.86
N ASP A 24 5.53 13.21 -6.93
CA ASP A 24 6.68 12.31 -6.90
C ASP A 24 7.70 12.68 -5.82
N SER A 25 7.90 13.97 -5.56
CA SER A 25 8.85 14.37 -4.53
C SER A 25 8.43 13.88 -3.16
N GLU A 26 7.14 14.02 -2.84
CA GLU A 26 6.63 13.53 -1.56
C GLU A 26 6.65 12.01 -1.51
N LEU A 27 6.31 11.39 -2.63
CA LEU A 27 6.26 9.94 -2.69
C LEU A 27 7.66 9.36 -2.52
N THR A 28 8.66 9.98 -3.13
CA THR A 28 10.04 9.56 -2.97
C THR A 28 10.46 9.66 -1.52
N GLU A 29 10.14 10.76 -0.89
CA GLU A 29 10.49 10.97 0.52
C GLU A 29 9.83 9.94 1.41
N LEU A 30 8.56 9.66 1.15
CA LEU A 30 7.83 8.64 1.89
C LEU A 30 8.53 7.28 1.76
N LEU A 31 8.81 6.87 0.53
CA LEU A 31 9.38 5.55 0.29
C LEU A 31 10.78 5.42 0.83
N GLN A 32 11.56 6.51 0.84
CA GLN A 32 12.89 6.48 1.43
C GLN A 32 12.84 6.24 2.93
N GLY A 33 11.75 6.64 3.58
CA GLY A 33 11.62 6.50 5.02
C GLY A 33 10.93 5.22 5.47
N VAL A 34 10.49 4.37 4.53
CA VAL A 34 9.79 3.14 4.90
C VAL A 34 10.79 2.04 5.17
N SER A 35 10.75 1.50 6.40
CA SER A 35 11.60 0.37 6.76
C SER A 35 10.80 -0.89 7.09
N THR A 36 9.49 -0.76 7.33
CA THR A 36 8.63 -1.91 7.64
C THR A 36 7.32 -1.80 6.89
N ILE A 37 6.86 -2.92 6.33
CA ILE A 37 5.62 -2.97 5.55
C ILE A 37 4.80 -4.18 5.99
N ALA A 38 3.50 -3.97 6.21
CA ALA A 38 2.55 -5.06 6.39
C ALA A 38 1.77 -5.23 5.09
N VAL A 39 1.62 -6.46 4.63
CA VAL A 39 0.97 -6.75 3.35
C VAL A 39 -0.32 -7.52 3.61
N ILE A 40 -1.46 -6.84 3.47
CA ILE A 40 -2.76 -7.48 3.62
C ILE A 40 -3.07 -8.26 2.36
N GLY A 41 -3.39 -9.54 2.51
CA GLY A 41 -3.67 -10.40 1.38
C GLY A 41 -2.45 -11.03 0.76
N ALA A 42 -1.33 -11.06 1.49
CA ALA A 42 -0.09 -11.68 1.00
C ALA A 42 -0.36 -13.10 0.50
N SER A 43 0.28 -13.47 -0.61
CA SER A 43 0.06 -14.75 -1.27
C SER A 43 1.29 -15.63 -1.15
N THR A 44 1.05 -16.93 -0.96
CA THR A 44 2.12 -17.92 -1.00
C THR A 44 2.53 -18.31 -2.42
N ARG A 45 1.80 -17.83 -3.42
CA ARG A 45 2.05 -18.22 -4.82
C ARG A 45 2.97 -17.21 -5.50
N GLU A 46 4.11 -17.70 -5.97
CA GLU A 46 5.16 -16.84 -6.49
C GLU A 46 4.75 -16.00 -7.70
N GLY A 47 3.83 -16.50 -8.51
CA GLY A 47 3.40 -15.76 -9.70
C GLY A 47 2.40 -14.66 -9.45
N ARG A 48 1.95 -14.48 -8.21
CA ARG A 48 0.94 -13.49 -7.89
C ARG A 48 1.58 -12.18 -7.45
N PRO A 49 1.02 -11.03 -7.83
CA PRO A 49 1.55 -9.74 -7.35
C PRO A 49 1.63 -9.66 -5.83
N ALA A 50 0.67 -10.26 -5.11
CA ALA A 50 0.69 -10.25 -3.65
C ALA A 50 1.83 -11.08 -3.08
N ASN A 51 2.59 -11.76 -3.92
CA ASN A 51 3.81 -12.44 -3.52
C ASN A 51 5.04 -11.71 -4.04
N TYR A 52 5.13 -11.47 -5.37
CA TYR A 52 6.40 -10.98 -5.92
C TYR A 52 6.63 -9.49 -5.64
N VAL A 53 5.56 -8.70 -5.44
CA VAL A 53 5.76 -7.30 -5.08
C VAL A 53 6.37 -7.18 -3.68
N PRO A 54 5.77 -7.81 -2.65
CA PRO A 54 6.41 -7.76 -1.32
C PRO A 54 7.78 -8.43 -1.30
N ALA A 55 7.97 -9.51 -2.08
CA ALA A 55 9.27 -10.17 -2.13
C ALA A 55 10.35 -9.23 -2.67
N TYR A 56 10.01 -8.43 -3.70
CA TYR A 56 10.93 -7.43 -4.22
C TYR A 56 11.36 -6.47 -3.11
N LEU A 57 10.39 -5.99 -2.33
CA LEU A 57 10.68 -5.02 -1.28
C LEU A 57 11.52 -5.63 -0.18
N ALA A 58 11.23 -6.87 0.18
CA ALA A 58 12.06 -7.58 1.16
C ALA A 58 13.49 -7.72 0.65
N GLY A 59 13.64 -7.96 -0.64
CA GLY A 59 14.97 -8.05 -1.26
C GLY A 59 15.72 -6.73 -1.26
N ARG A 60 15.01 -5.62 -1.04
CA ARG A 60 15.65 -4.30 -0.94
C ARG A 60 15.95 -3.92 0.50
N GLY A 61 15.81 -4.85 1.42
CA GLY A 61 16.16 -4.61 2.82
C GLY A 61 15.02 -4.11 3.68
N ILE A 62 13.80 -4.09 3.16
CA ILE A 62 12.64 -3.67 3.93
C ILE A 62 12.10 -4.89 4.69
N ASP A 63 11.70 -4.67 5.94
CA ASP A 63 11.12 -5.73 6.76
C ASP A 63 9.65 -5.87 6.39
N VAL A 64 9.30 -6.97 5.75
CA VAL A 64 7.95 -7.17 5.19
C VAL A 64 7.26 -8.31 5.92
N VAL A 65 6.04 -8.06 6.42
CA VAL A 65 5.25 -9.06 7.14
C VAL A 65 3.93 -9.28 6.40
N GLY A 66 3.67 -10.51 6.00
CA GLY A 66 2.39 -10.86 5.38
C GLY A 66 1.28 -10.93 6.41
N VAL A 67 0.09 -10.48 6.02
CA VAL A 67 -1.11 -10.52 6.86
C VAL A 67 -2.20 -11.21 6.05
N ASN A 68 -2.53 -12.45 6.42
CA ASN A 68 -3.52 -13.24 5.69
C ASN A 68 -3.93 -14.42 6.55
N PRO A 69 -5.20 -14.49 7.00
CA PRO A 69 -5.61 -15.62 7.84
C PRO A 69 -5.43 -16.96 7.15
N ALA A 70 -5.54 -17.02 5.82
CA ALA A 70 -5.42 -18.29 5.10
C ALA A 70 -3.99 -18.80 5.07
N ALA A 71 -2.99 -17.95 5.33
CA ALA A 71 -1.59 -18.33 5.29
C ALA A 71 -0.91 -18.13 6.64
N ALA A 72 -1.68 -17.89 7.70
CA ALA A 72 -1.11 -17.60 9.00
C ALA A 72 -0.20 -18.73 9.46
N GLY A 73 0.96 -18.38 9.96
CA GLY A 73 1.94 -19.36 10.42
C GLY A 73 2.94 -19.79 9.38
N GLU A 74 2.65 -19.57 8.11
CA GLU A 74 3.64 -19.84 7.05
C GLU A 74 4.68 -18.74 7.04
N THR A 75 5.81 -19.01 6.42
CA THR A 75 6.89 -18.01 6.31
C THR A 75 6.89 -17.41 4.92
N LEU A 76 6.78 -16.09 4.86
CA LEU A 76 6.88 -15.33 3.62
C LEU A 76 7.78 -14.14 3.87
N PHE A 77 8.60 -13.81 2.89
CA PHE A 77 9.42 -12.58 2.92
C PHE A 77 10.34 -12.54 4.14
N GLY A 78 10.68 -13.71 4.68
CA GLY A 78 11.56 -13.82 5.83
C GLY A 78 10.86 -13.74 7.18
N ASN A 79 9.53 -13.65 7.21
CA ASN A 79 8.79 -13.51 8.47
C ASN A 79 7.59 -14.43 8.50
N ALA A 80 7.17 -14.81 9.70
CA ALA A 80 5.93 -15.56 9.85
C ALA A 80 4.75 -14.68 9.46
N VAL A 81 3.82 -15.25 8.71
CA VAL A 81 2.58 -14.56 8.30
C VAL A 81 1.64 -14.54 9.52
N VAL A 82 1.06 -13.38 9.79
CA VAL A 82 0.05 -13.25 10.83
C VAL A 82 -1.34 -13.19 10.22
N GLY A 83 -2.36 -13.49 11.03
CA GLY A 83 -3.73 -13.53 10.53
C GLY A 83 -4.37 -12.18 10.41
N THR A 84 -4.04 -11.25 11.30
CA THR A 84 -4.62 -9.91 11.32
C THR A 84 -3.55 -8.89 11.66
N LEU A 85 -3.87 -7.62 11.38
CA LEU A 85 -2.95 -6.52 11.72
C LEU A 85 -2.72 -6.42 13.22
N ALA A 86 -3.72 -6.80 14.03
CA ALA A 86 -3.58 -6.72 15.47
C ALA A 86 -2.50 -7.64 16.01
N GLU A 87 -2.12 -8.67 15.24
CA GLU A 87 -1.10 -9.62 15.66
C GLU A 87 0.33 -9.19 15.33
N LEU A 88 0.49 -8.05 14.64
CA LEU A 88 1.82 -7.53 14.36
C LEU A 88 2.53 -7.20 15.66
N GLU A 89 3.81 -7.58 15.73
CA GLU A 89 4.58 -7.38 16.96
C GLU A 89 5.32 -6.07 16.99
N GLN A 90 5.42 -5.39 15.84
CA GLN A 90 6.13 -4.14 15.71
C GLN A 90 5.33 -3.17 14.88
N PRO A 91 5.52 -1.86 15.07
CA PRO A 91 4.87 -0.88 14.21
C PRO A 91 5.31 -1.05 12.76
N VAL A 92 4.43 -0.71 11.85
CA VAL A 92 4.77 -0.71 10.42
C VAL A 92 4.62 0.70 9.88
N ASP A 93 5.46 1.03 8.91
CA ASP A 93 5.43 2.36 8.28
C ASP A 93 4.38 2.43 7.19
N LEU A 94 4.12 1.31 6.53
CA LEU A 94 3.23 1.28 5.38
C LEU A 94 2.43 -0.01 5.37
N VAL A 95 1.15 0.10 5.04
CA VAL A 95 0.29 -1.07 4.84
C VAL A 95 -0.01 -1.17 3.35
N ASN A 96 0.40 -2.27 2.73
CA ASN A 96 0.17 -2.53 1.31
C ASN A 96 -1.02 -3.47 1.17
N VAL A 97 -2.04 -3.07 0.43
CA VAL A 97 -3.32 -3.76 0.40
C VAL A 97 -3.51 -4.47 -0.94
N PHE A 98 -3.68 -5.79 -0.87
CA PHE A 98 -4.00 -6.66 -2.00
C PHE A 98 -5.34 -7.34 -1.73
N ARG A 99 -6.42 -6.56 -1.72
CA ARG A 99 -7.75 -7.10 -1.50
C ARG A 99 -8.69 -6.52 -2.55
N ARG A 100 -9.73 -7.28 -2.90
CA ARG A 100 -10.71 -6.78 -3.85
C ARG A 100 -11.34 -5.50 -3.31
N ASN A 101 -11.80 -4.66 -4.25
CA ASN A 101 -12.33 -3.35 -3.86
C ASN A 101 -13.39 -3.44 -2.79
N ASP A 102 -14.29 -4.42 -2.90
CA ASP A 102 -15.40 -4.55 -1.94
C ASP A 102 -14.92 -4.99 -0.56
N ASP A 103 -13.75 -5.57 -0.47
CA ASP A 103 -13.20 -6.03 0.81
C ASP A 103 -12.34 -4.99 1.51
N ILE A 104 -11.94 -3.94 0.78
CA ILE A 104 -11.04 -2.93 1.33
C ILE A 104 -11.64 -2.22 2.56
N PRO A 105 -12.91 -1.79 2.52
CA PRO A 105 -13.45 -1.09 3.70
C PRO A 105 -13.45 -1.94 4.96
N GLY A 106 -13.46 -3.26 4.83
CA GLY A 106 -13.42 -4.13 6.01
C GLY A 106 -12.13 -4.05 6.79
N HIS A 107 -11.06 -3.50 6.18
CA HIS A 107 -9.77 -3.39 6.86
C HIS A 107 -9.55 -2.02 7.49
N LEU A 108 -10.46 -1.07 7.26
CA LEU A 108 -10.27 0.30 7.76
C LEU A 108 -10.10 0.33 9.27
N GLY A 109 -10.98 -0.37 10.00
CA GLY A 109 -10.92 -0.36 11.45
C GLY A 109 -9.63 -0.92 11.99
N ASP A 110 -9.14 -2.00 11.38
CA ASP A 110 -7.89 -2.62 11.82
C ASP A 110 -6.70 -1.70 11.56
N ILE A 111 -6.70 -1.00 10.44
CA ILE A 111 -5.60 -0.07 10.14
C ILE A 111 -5.61 1.09 11.12
N LEU A 112 -6.79 1.64 11.39
CA LEU A 112 -6.89 2.78 12.31
C LEU A 112 -6.60 2.40 13.74
N ALA A 113 -6.71 1.11 14.08
CA ALA A 113 -6.42 0.64 15.43
C ALA A 113 -4.92 0.44 15.68
N LEU A 114 -4.11 0.51 14.63
CA LEU A 114 -2.65 0.41 14.81
C LEU A 114 -2.14 1.62 15.59
N ASP A 115 -1.21 1.38 16.51
CA ASP A 115 -0.66 2.44 17.35
C ASP A 115 0.85 2.23 17.49
N PRO A 116 1.66 3.09 16.87
CA PRO A 116 1.24 4.25 16.08
C PRO A 116 0.60 3.85 14.75
N LYS A 117 -0.18 4.75 14.18
CA LYS A 117 -0.76 4.53 12.87
C LYS A 117 0.34 4.49 11.81
N PRO A 118 0.15 3.75 10.74
CA PRO A 118 1.15 3.76 9.67
C PRO A 118 1.23 5.14 9.02
N ARG A 119 2.36 5.42 8.40
CA ARG A 119 2.53 6.67 7.67
C ARG A 119 1.73 6.66 6.38
N ALA A 120 1.53 5.49 5.80
CA ALA A 120 0.86 5.38 4.51
C ALA A 120 0.13 4.06 4.37
N VAL A 121 -0.92 4.09 3.54
CA VAL A 121 -1.61 2.89 3.07
C VAL A 121 -1.52 2.89 1.56
N TRP A 122 -1.04 1.80 1.00
CA TRP A 122 -0.83 1.66 -0.44
C TRP A 122 -1.77 0.61 -0.98
N ILE A 123 -2.75 1.05 -1.77
CA ILE A 123 -3.73 0.17 -2.39
C ILE A 123 -3.23 -0.14 -3.79
N GLN A 124 -3.03 -1.41 -4.06
CA GLN A 124 -2.25 -1.90 -5.18
C GLN A 124 -2.94 -1.63 -6.53
N LEU A 125 -2.15 -1.73 -7.59
CA LEU A 125 -2.60 -1.50 -8.97
C LEU A 125 -3.88 -2.30 -9.26
N GLY A 126 -4.85 -1.62 -9.85
CA GLY A 126 -6.13 -2.21 -10.18
C GLY A 126 -7.15 -2.20 -9.07
N LEU A 127 -6.77 -1.69 -7.89
CA LEU A 127 -7.63 -1.69 -6.72
C LEU A 127 -7.85 -0.28 -6.23
N ARG A 128 -9.06 -0.02 -5.73
CA ARG A 128 -9.35 1.28 -5.14
C ARG A 128 -10.62 1.25 -4.33
N HIS A 129 -10.69 2.13 -3.36
CA HIS A 129 -11.92 2.37 -2.62
C HIS A 129 -11.85 3.77 -2.04
N ASP A 130 -12.53 4.71 -2.72
CA ASP A 130 -12.36 6.12 -2.44
C ASP A 130 -12.81 6.52 -1.03
N GLU A 131 -13.90 5.94 -0.55
CA GLU A 131 -14.39 6.27 0.78
C GLU A 131 -13.40 5.86 1.85
N THR A 132 -12.81 4.68 1.72
CA THR A 132 -11.81 4.22 2.67
C THR A 132 -10.57 5.10 2.60
N ALA A 133 -10.15 5.45 1.38
CA ALA A 133 -8.99 6.32 1.21
C ALA A 133 -9.21 7.66 1.91
N GLU A 134 -10.40 8.23 1.77
CA GLU A 134 -10.69 9.51 2.39
C GLU A 134 -10.73 9.41 3.92
N ALA A 135 -11.29 8.32 4.44
CA ALA A 135 -11.31 8.12 5.88
C ALA A 135 -9.90 8.00 6.44
N LEU A 136 -9.01 7.32 5.72
CA LEU A 136 -7.61 7.21 6.15
C LEU A 136 -6.90 8.55 6.09
N ARG A 137 -7.13 9.30 5.03
CA ARG A 137 -6.51 10.63 4.90
C ARG A 137 -6.96 11.58 5.99
N ALA A 138 -8.23 11.45 6.41
CA ALA A 138 -8.74 12.28 7.50
C ALA A 138 -8.00 12.03 8.81
N GLU A 139 -7.36 10.86 8.94
CA GLU A 139 -6.59 10.53 10.12
C GLU A 139 -5.09 10.84 9.96
N GLY A 140 -4.74 11.54 8.89
CA GLY A 140 -3.36 11.94 8.68
C GLY A 140 -2.51 10.92 7.96
N ILE A 141 -3.12 9.89 7.40
CA ILE A 141 -2.39 8.83 6.70
C ILE A 141 -2.34 9.16 5.21
N THR A 142 -1.16 9.05 4.62
CA THR A 142 -1.02 9.20 3.17
C THR A 142 -1.59 7.96 2.49
N VAL A 143 -2.40 8.14 1.45
CA VAL A 143 -2.97 7.01 0.74
C VAL A 143 -2.61 7.10 -0.74
N VAL A 144 -2.14 5.97 -1.27
CA VAL A 144 -1.91 5.79 -2.71
C VAL A 144 -2.86 4.70 -3.17
N GLN A 145 -3.50 4.91 -4.32
CA GLN A 145 -4.41 3.91 -4.88
C GLN A 145 -4.04 3.60 -6.31
N ASP A 146 -4.33 2.37 -6.72
CA ASP A 146 -4.26 1.96 -8.14
C ASP A 146 -2.86 2.16 -8.71
N ARG A 147 -1.85 1.81 -7.91
CA ARG A 147 -0.46 1.83 -8.37
C ARG A 147 0.27 0.63 -7.79
N CYS A 148 1.24 0.13 -8.54
CA CYS A 148 2.06 -0.99 -8.09
C CYS A 148 3.20 -0.46 -7.25
N LEU A 149 3.26 -0.88 -5.99
CA LEU A 149 4.30 -0.41 -5.06
C LEU A 149 5.69 -0.75 -5.59
N MET A 150 5.86 -1.95 -6.14
CA MET A 150 7.16 -2.34 -6.70
C MET A 150 7.57 -1.42 -7.85
N VAL A 151 6.65 -1.15 -8.76
CA VAL A 151 6.93 -0.32 -9.93
C VAL A 151 7.29 1.10 -9.50
N GLU A 152 6.53 1.66 -8.55
CA GLU A 152 6.80 3.02 -8.10
C GLU A 152 8.08 3.10 -7.29
N HIS A 153 8.34 2.10 -6.46
CA HIS A 153 9.59 2.06 -5.71
C HIS A 153 10.78 2.02 -6.65
N ARG A 154 10.68 1.14 -7.66
CA ARG A 154 11.77 1.02 -8.64
C ARG A 154 11.93 2.31 -9.45
N ARG A 155 10.82 2.92 -9.83
CA ARG A 155 10.85 4.15 -10.63
C ARG A 155 11.52 5.29 -9.86
N LEU A 156 11.19 5.42 -8.58
CA LEU A 156 11.63 6.57 -7.80
C LEU A 156 12.95 6.33 -7.07
N LEU A 157 13.25 5.09 -6.68
CA LEU A 157 14.44 4.80 -5.86
C LEU A 157 15.39 3.81 -6.50
N GLY A 158 14.93 3.07 -7.51
CA GLY A 158 15.72 1.97 -8.04
C GLY A 158 17.05 2.39 -8.62
N GLN A 159 17.08 3.50 -9.33
CA GLN A 159 18.32 3.96 -9.97
C GLN A 159 19.33 4.44 -8.95
N ALA A 160 18.85 5.13 -7.91
CA ALA A 160 19.76 5.60 -6.87
C ALA A 160 20.46 4.44 -6.19
N GLN A 161 19.79 3.31 -6.11
CA GLN A 161 20.35 2.16 -5.43
C GLN A 161 21.24 1.31 -6.32
N SER A 162 21.10 1.45 -7.62
CA SER A 162 21.93 0.68 -8.53
C SER A 162 23.32 1.29 -8.70
N GLU A 163 23.53 2.45 -8.16
CA GLU A 163 24.82 3.09 -8.16
C GLU A 163 25.57 2.77 -6.88
#